data_d3ae5f8a586e20ac7741c9391ce4a2b9
#
_entry.id   d3ae5f8a586e20ac7741c9391ce4a2b9
#
_cell.length_a   1.000
_cell.length_b   1.000
_cell.length_c   1.000
_cell.angle_alpha   90.00
_cell.angle_beta   90.00
_cell.angle_gamma   90.00
#
_symmetry.space_group_name_H-M   'P 1'
#
loop_
_entity.id
_entity.type
_entity.pdbx_description
1 polymer ?
#
loop_
_entity_poly.entity_id
_entity_poly.type
_entity_poly.pdbx_seq_one_letter_code
_entity_poly.pdbx_strand_id
1 'polypeptide(L)'
;MSRYFPIFLALSTSLLALLAAYCWWIEPARLAITEHAVTDPDLPLAHPVRALLLTDWHLGRWSRPGVLKAKMHRLLRLHKSESLDFVLLGGDYVDIEAGYLAQLVPALEILRQMGIPIFAVPGNHDYTTYAGDISLILTLLEGLGVKVLRNQAEPLTTVKGQRMLVIGLDDLQQSPEYYRENTYQSPVEYRKVASKLLWYSQFDTLEPQTPRLMLSHNPDGVYMPGLKPLVVLSGHTHGGQMMLLDWLSRPLHRWIHPHLPPGSAVTWAGRREINGRTLIVSRGIEGSALPLRLLRSPEAIVVTFT
;
A
#
# COMPACT_ATOMS: atom_id res chain seq x y z
N MET A 1 38.24 13.73 -34.70
CA MET A 1 36.98 13.35 -34.11
C MET A 1 35.99 13.03 -35.21
N SER A 2 35.26 11.91 -35.13
CA SER A 2 34.36 11.42 -36.18
C SER A 2 33.25 12.43 -36.46
N ARG A 3 32.99 12.73 -37.77
CA ARG A 3 31.87 13.62 -38.22
C ARG A 3 30.50 13.10 -37.73
N TYR A 4 30.41 11.89 -37.26
CA TYR A 4 29.20 11.30 -36.70
C TYR A 4 29.01 11.54 -35.19
N PHE A 5 30.04 12.02 -34.49
CA PHE A 5 29.96 12.29 -33.05
C PHE A 5 28.82 13.24 -32.65
N PRO A 6 28.64 14.41 -33.31
CA PRO A 6 27.56 15.33 -32.98
C PRO A 6 26.16 14.70 -33.22
N ILE A 7 26.01 13.90 -34.27
CA ILE A 7 24.75 13.21 -34.58
C ILE A 7 24.46 12.18 -33.49
N PHE A 8 25.45 11.38 -33.11
CA PHE A 8 25.31 10.41 -32.04
C PHE A 8 24.94 11.09 -30.72
N LEU A 9 25.60 12.18 -30.37
CA LEU A 9 25.31 12.94 -29.16
C LEU A 9 23.88 13.50 -29.19
N ALA A 10 23.44 14.09 -30.31
CA ALA A 10 22.08 14.60 -30.46
C ALA A 10 21.02 13.51 -30.34
N LEU A 11 21.21 12.34 -30.95
CA LEU A 11 20.30 11.23 -30.84
C LEU A 11 20.24 10.67 -29.42
N SER A 12 21.38 10.56 -28.74
CA SER A 12 21.45 10.07 -27.37
C SER A 12 20.76 11.03 -26.40
N THR A 13 20.99 12.33 -26.52
CA THR A 13 20.32 13.34 -25.68
C THR A 13 18.81 13.39 -25.93
N SER A 14 18.37 13.28 -27.19
CA SER A 14 16.94 13.20 -27.52
C SER A 14 16.28 11.95 -26.91
N LEU A 15 16.92 10.80 -27.00
CA LEU A 15 16.40 9.56 -26.39
C LEU A 15 16.28 9.67 -24.87
N LEU A 16 17.30 10.22 -24.20
CA LEU A 16 17.26 10.47 -22.76
C LEU A 16 16.15 11.45 -22.36
N ALA A 17 15.95 12.50 -23.14
CA ALA A 17 14.86 13.46 -22.91
C ALA A 17 13.48 12.80 -23.08
N LEU A 18 13.29 11.96 -24.10
CA LEU A 18 12.05 11.21 -24.31
C LEU A 18 11.81 10.20 -23.18
N LEU A 19 12.86 9.51 -22.72
CA LEU A 19 12.76 8.59 -21.59
C LEU A 19 12.40 9.35 -20.29
N ALA A 20 13.02 10.48 -20.03
CA ALA A 20 12.69 11.33 -18.89
C ALA A 20 11.24 11.81 -18.93
N ALA A 21 10.79 12.26 -20.11
CA ALA A 21 9.39 12.66 -20.32
C ALA A 21 8.42 11.48 -20.09
N TYR A 22 8.75 10.30 -20.60
CA TYR A 22 7.96 9.08 -20.35
C TYR A 22 7.86 8.77 -18.86
N CYS A 23 8.99 8.76 -18.15
CA CYS A 23 9.05 8.47 -16.72
C CYS A 23 8.29 9.50 -15.87
N TRP A 24 8.24 10.75 -16.30
CA TRP A 24 7.60 11.84 -15.56
C TRP A 24 6.11 11.96 -15.84
N TRP A 25 5.68 11.84 -17.10
CA TRP A 25 4.29 12.15 -17.50
C TRP A 25 3.48 10.93 -17.88
N ILE A 26 4.07 9.93 -18.55
CA ILE A 26 3.31 8.84 -19.16
C ILE A 26 3.16 7.67 -18.18
N GLU A 27 4.25 7.13 -17.68
CA GLU A 27 4.21 5.97 -16.77
C GLU A 27 3.41 6.25 -15.49
N PRO A 28 3.59 7.40 -14.79
CA PRO A 28 2.81 7.70 -13.58
C PRO A 28 1.32 7.95 -13.84
N ALA A 29 0.94 8.31 -15.07
CA ALA A 29 -0.47 8.50 -15.43
C ALA A 29 -1.21 7.18 -15.69
N ARG A 30 -0.49 6.09 -15.86
CA ARG A 30 -1.08 4.75 -16.01
C ARG A 30 -1.65 4.26 -14.68
N LEU A 31 -2.50 3.23 -14.77
CA LEU A 31 -2.95 2.45 -13.64
C LEU A 31 -2.99 0.98 -14.07
N ALA A 32 -2.11 0.16 -13.55
CA ALA A 32 -2.23 -1.28 -13.66
C ALA A 32 -3.30 -1.78 -12.69
N ILE A 33 -4.14 -2.68 -13.13
CA ILE A 33 -5.04 -3.44 -12.24
C ILE A 33 -4.49 -4.86 -12.23
N THR A 34 -4.07 -5.32 -11.06
CA THR A 34 -3.52 -6.66 -10.85
C THR A 34 -4.47 -7.47 -9.99
N GLU A 35 -4.55 -8.77 -10.23
CA GLU A 35 -5.45 -9.67 -9.52
C GLU A 35 -4.66 -10.76 -8.81
N HIS A 36 -5.05 -11.04 -7.57
CA HIS A 36 -4.50 -12.13 -6.77
C HIS A 36 -5.64 -12.95 -6.16
N ALA A 37 -5.60 -14.27 -6.35
CA ALA A 37 -6.48 -15.18 -5.62
C ALA A 37 -5.81 -15.66 -4.33
N VAL A 38 -6.56 -15.68 -3.25
CA VAL A 38 -6.14 -16.16 -1.94
C VAL A 38 -7.17 -17.17 -1.45
N THR A 39 -6.71 -18.37 -1.15
CA THR A 39 -7.54 -19.48 -0.65
C THR A 39 -6.95 -19.99 0.65
N ASP A 40 -7.80 -20.22 1.63
CA ASP A 40 -7.45 -20.97 2.82
C ASP A 40 -8.18 -22.30 2.78
N PRO A 41 -7.47 -23.44 2.65
CA PRO A 41 -8.11 -24.74 2.59
C PRO A 41 -8.81 -25.13 3.89
N ASP A 42 -8.41 -24.53 5.03
CA ASP A 42 -8.99 -24.81 6.35
C ASP A 42 -10.23 -23.95 6.62
N LEU A 43 -10.40 -22.83 5.90
CA LEU A 43 -11.50 -21.89 6.06
C LEU A 43 -12.11 -21.48 4.70
N PRO A 44 -12.69 -22.42 3.94
CA PRO A 44 -13.26 -22.11 2.63
C PRO A 44 -14.43 -21.12 2.76
N LEU A 45 -14.47 -20.15 1.85
CA LEU A 45 -15.57 -19.20 1.78
C LEU A 45 -16.76 -19.80 1.02
N ALA A 46 -17.99 -19.61 1.52
CA ALA A 46 -19.19 -20.02 0.81
C ALA A 46 -19.39 -19.27 -0.51
N HIS A 47 -18.92 -18.02 -0.55
CA HIS A 47 -18.93 -17.17 -1.74
C HIS A 47 -17.62 -16.42 -1.88
N PRO A 48 -17.06 -16.27 -3.10
CA PRO A 48 -15.88 -15.45 -3.32
C PRO A 48 -16.12 -14.00 -2.87
N VAL A 49 -15.12 -13.41 -2.23
CA VAL A 49 -15.11 -12.02 -1.76
C VAL A 49 -14.01 -11.26 -2.49
N ARG A 50 -14.32 -10.07 -3.02
CA ARG A 50 -13.38 -9.27 -3.81
C ARG A 50 -13.10 -7.94 -3.15
N ALA A 51 -11.86 -7.72 -2.75
CA ALA A 51 -11.38 -6.49 -2.15
C ALA A 51 -10.52 -5.69 -3.14
N LEU A 52 -10.66 -4.36 -3.13
CA LEU A 52 -9.79 -3.44 -3.87
C LEU A 52 -8.78 -2.81 -2.91
N LEU A 53 -7.49 -3.02 -3.14
CA LEU A 53 -6.42 -2.39 -2.38
C LEU A 53 -5.83 -1.20 -3.14
N LEU A 54 -5.76 -0.06 -2.47
CA LEU A 54 -5.17 1.20 -2.92
C LEU A 54 -4.23 1.74 -1.84
N THR A 55 -2.97 2.02 -2.19
CA THR A 55 -1.96 2.46 -1.21
C THR A 55 -1.12 3.60 -1.77
N ASP A 56 -0.36 4.28 -0.92
CA ASP A 56 0.69 5.22 -1.32
C ASP A 56 0.17 6.30 -2.27
N TRP A 57 -0.69 7.14 -1.75
CA TRP A 57 -1.32 8.25 -2.48
C TRP A 57 -0.37 9.43 -2.65
N HIS A 58 0.48 9.70 -1.64
CA HIS A 58 1.50 10.74 -1.61
C HIS A 58 1.07 12.04 -2.27
N LEU A 59 -0.11 12.54 -1.88
CA LEU A 59 -0.61 13.80 -2.40
C LEU A 59 0.32 14.94 -1.99
N GLY A 60 0.83 15.65 -2.97
CA GLY A 60 1.85 16.65 -2.77
C GLY A 60 1.99 17.57 -3.98
N ARG A 61 3.07 18.35 -4.01
CA ARG A 61 3.36 19.35 -5.05
C ARG A 61 3.28 18.80 -6.49
N TRP A 62 3.63 17.54 -6.68
CA TRP A 62 3.69 16.90 -7.99
C TRP A 62 2.44 16.10 -8.35
N SER A 63 1.47 16.02 -7.44
CA SER A 63 0.22 15.34 -7.69
C SER A 63 -0.56 15.97 -8.83
N ARG A 64 -1.22 15.12 -9.61
CA ARG A 64 -2.04 15.53 -10.74
C ARG A 64 -3.49 15.17 -10.51
N PRO A 65 -4.31 16.06 -9.89
CA PRO A 65 -5.69 15.74 -9.49
C PRO A 65 -6.56 15.19 -10.62
N GLY A 66 -6.36 15.68 -11.86
CA GLY A 66 -7.09 15.17 -13.03
C GLY A 66 -6.74 13.72 -13.36
N VAL A 67 -5.45 13.35 -13.27
CA VAL A 67 -4.98 11.97 -13.47
C VAL A 67 -5.53 11.06 -12.37
N LEU A 68 -5.45 11.51 -11.11
CA LEU A 68 -5.97 10.75 -9.97
C LEU A 68 -7.48 10.50 -10.11
N LYS A 69 -8.27 11.53 -10.45
CA LYS A 69 -9.70 11.37 -10.73
C LYS A 69 -9.97 10.36 -11.85
N ALA A 70 -9.19 10.41 -12.94
CA ALA A 70 -9.34 9.46 -14.05
C ALA A 70 -9.05 8.01 -13.60
N LYS A 71 -8.05 7.81 -12.75
CA LYS A 71 -7.76 6.50 -12.12
C LYS A 71 -8.98 6.03 -11.29
N MET A 72 -9.54 6.88 -10.42
CA MET A 72 -10.70 6.55 -9.59
C MET A 72 -11.94 6.23 -10.42
N HIS A 73 -12.22 6.99 -11.46
CA HIS A 73 -13.32 6.66 -12.39
C HIS A 73 -13.12 5.33 -13.12
N ARG A 74 -11.88 4.96 -13.41
CA ARG A 74 -11.58 3.63 -13.98
C ARG A 74 -11.90 2.52 -12.98
N LEU A 75 -11.58 2.70 -11.70
CA LEU A 75 -11.91 1.75 -10.63
C LEU A 75 -13.42 1.66 -10.37
N LEU A 76 -14.12 2.80 -10.43
CA LEU A 76 -15.58 2.80 -10.35
C LEU A 76 -16.22 2.01 -11.50
N ARG A 77 -15.69 2.11 -12.73
CA ARG A 77 -16.15 1.29 -13.85
C ARG A 77 -15.85 -0.20 -13.64
N LEU A 78 -14.68 -0.54 -13.10
CA LEU A 78 -14.32 -1.91 -12.73
C LEU A 78 -15.33 -2.48 -11.74
N HIS A 79 -15.66 -1.74 -10.67
CA HIS A 79 -16.67 -2.18 -9.70
C HIS A 79 -18.03 -2.47 -10.36
N LYS A 80 -18.48 -1.61 -11.28
CA LYS A 80 -19.75 -1.80 -12.01
C LYS A 80 -19.76 -3.06 -12.87
N SER A 81 -18.61 -3.47 -13.41
CA SER A 81 -18.50 -4.68 -14.25
C SER A 81 -18.26 -5.96 -13.45
N GLU A 82 -17.61 -5.88 -12.30
CA GLU A 82 -17.03 -7.04 -11.62
C GLU A 82 -17.45 -7.20 -10.15
N SER A 83 -18.21 -6.26 -9.60
CA SER A 83 -18.77 -6.32 -8.24
C SER A 83 -17.73 -6.55 -7.14
N LEU A 84 -17.03 -5.49 -6.76
CA LEU A 84 -16.17 -5.48 -5.57
C LEU A 84 -17.04 -5.43 -4.30
N ASP A 85 -16.58 -6.06 -3.22
CA ASP A 85 -17.29 -6.11 -1.94
C ASP A 85 -16.86 -5.00 -0.97
N PHE A 86 -15.60 -4.57 -1.00
CA PHE A 86 -15.08 -3.48 -0.19
C PHE A 86 -13.77 -2.90 -0.74
N VAL A 87 -13.37 -1.72 -0.23
CA VAL A 87 -12.12 -1.03 -0.57
C VAL A 87 -11.21 -0.96 0.66
N LEU A 88 -9.92 -1.13 0.43
CA LEU A 88 -8.86 -1.02 1.43
C LEU A 88 -7.90 0.10 1.03
N LEU A 89 -7.68 1.06 1.92
CA LEU A 89 -6.74 2.17 1.75
C LEU A 89 -5.55 1.94 2.67
N GLY A 90 -4.39 1.66 2.08
CA GLY A 90 -3.21 1.18 2.79
C GLY A 90 -2.24 2.28 3.24
N GLY A 91 -2.70 3.52 3.46
CA GLY A 91 -1.89 4.60 4.05
C GLY A 91 -1.07 5.42 3.06
N ASP A 92 -0.27 6.34 3.62
CA ASP A 92 0.53 7.35 2.92
C ASP A 92 -0.33 8.23 2.00
N TYR A 93 -1.30 8.93 2.63
CA TYR A 93 -2.24 9.78 1.89
C TYR A 93 -1.61 11.08 1.40
N VAL A 94 -0.69 11.65 2.19
CA VAL A 94 -0.06 12.94 1.92
C VAL A 94 1.45 12.82 2.01
N ASP A 95 2.17 13.58 1.18
CA ASP A 95 3.62 13.66 1.19
C ASP A 95 4.07 15.06 1.62
N ILE A 96 4.94 15.15 2.64
CA ILE A 96 5.67 16.33 3.15
C ILE A 96 4.79 17.51 3.60
N GLU A 97 3.77 17.92 2.85
CA GLU A 97 3.00 19.15 3.11
C GLU A 97 1.52 18.86 3.38
N ALA A 98 1.05 19.16 4.59
CA ALA A 98 -0.33 18.95 5.04
C ALA A 98 -1.40 19.63 4.18
N GLY A 99 -1.07 20.75 3.52
CA GLY A 99 -2.01 21.50 2.68
C GLY A 99 -2.56 20.72 1.47
N TYR A 100 -1.91 19.64 1.07
CA TYR A 100 -2.37 18.82 -0.05
C TYR A 100 -3.45 17.79 0.32
N LEU A 101 -3.76 17.62 1.61
CA LEU A 101 -4.78 16.66 2.07
C LEU A 101 -6.14 16.88 1.38
N ALA A 102 -6.52 18.12 1.11
CA ALA A 102 -7.77 18.44 0.44
C ALA A 102 -7.90 17.82 -0.98
N GLN A 103 -6.79 17.45 -1.61
CA GLN A 103 -6.80 16.79 -2.92
C GLN A 103 -7.31 15.33 -2.83
N LEU A 104 -7.32 14.73 -1.63
CA LEU A 104 -7.86 13.39 -1.41
C LEU A 104 -9.39 13.35 -1.54
N VAL A 105 -10.07 14.41 -1.14
CA VAL A 105 -11.55 14.48 -1.10
C VAL A 105 -12.20 14.10 -2.43
N PRO A 106 -11.86 14.72 -3.58
CA PRO A 106 -12.52 14.38 -4.84
C PRO A 106 -12.27 12.93 -5.28
N ALA A 107 -11.15 12.34 -4.90
CA ALA A 107 -10.84 10.95 -5.24
C ALA A 107 -11.68 9.99 -4.39
N LEU A 108 -11.80 10.25 -3.09
CA LEU A 108 -12.63 9.45 -2.18
C LEU A 108 -14.12 9.59 -2.50
N GLU A 109 -14.59 10.76 -2.89
CA GLU A 109 -15.97 10.96 -3.34
C GLU A 109 -16.33 10.10 -4.55
N ILE A 110 -15.39 9.87 -5.47
CA ILE A 110 -15.59 8.95 -6.60
C ILE A 110 -15.65 7.50 -6.09
N LEU A 111 -14.75 7.09 -5.19
CA LEU A 111 -14.76 5.74 -4.62
C LEU A 111 -16.05 5.45 -3.83
N ARG A 112 -16.55 6.43 -3.08
CA ARG A 112 -17.82 6.31 -2.34
C ARG A 112 -19.03 6.02 -3.23
N GLN A 113 -19.00 6.40 -4.50
CA GLN A 113 -20.06 6.06 -5.46
C GLN A 113 -20.17 4.56 -5.73
N MET A 114 -19.19 3.75 -5.29
CA MET A 114 -19.28 2.30 -5.32
C MET A 114 -20.36 1.77 -4.34
N GLY A 115 -20.69 2.52 -3.28
CA GLY A 115 -21.68 2.12 -2.28
C GLY A 115 -21.27 0.93 -1.42
N ILE A 116 -19.97 0.65 -1.33
CA ILE A 116 -19.39 -0.45 -0.56
C ILE A 116 -18.51 0.09 0.58
N PRO A 117 -18.28 -0.70 1.66
CA PRO A 117 -17.42 -0.28 2.76
C PRO A 117 -16.00 0.09 2.32
N ILE A 118 -15.43 1.12 2.95
CA ILE A 118 -14.05 1.54 2.74
C ILE A 118 -13.36 1.52 4.10
N PHE A 119 -12.29 0.72 4.20
CA PHE A 119 -11.43 0.65 5.38
C PHE A 119 -10.07 1.29 5.09
N ALA A 120 -9.44 1.86 6.09
CA ALA A 120 -8.17 2.56 5.95
C ALA A 120 -7.24 2.26 7.12
N VAL A 121 -5.93 2.32 6.85
CA VAL A 121 -4.87 2.41 7.87
C VAL A 121 -4.00 3.62 7.56
N PRO A 122 -3.33 4.24 8.54
CA PRO A 122 -2.33 5.26 8.26
C PRO A 122 -1.02 4.64 7.76
N GLY A 123 -0.20 5.45 7.08
CA GLY A 123 1.17 5.14 6.72
C GLY A 123 2.18 6.04 7.43
N ASN A 124 3.47 5.80 7.24
CA ASN A 124 4.52 6.53 7.92
C ASN A 124 4.62 8.00 7.47
N HIS A 125 4.33 8.33 6.21
CA HIS A 125 4.31 9.71 5.73
C HIS A 125 3.16 10.51 6.33
N ASP A 126 2.04 9.88 6.65
CA ASP A 126 0.93 10.55 7.33
C ASP A 126 1.38 11.10 8.68
N TYR A 127 2.13 10.32 9.47
CA TYR A 127 2.70 10.78 10.74
C TYR A 127 3.80 11.82 10.55
N THR A 128 4.72 11.60 9.61
CA THR A 128 5.84 12.51 9.37
C THR A 128 5.34 13.89 8.93
N THR A 129 4.36 13.94 8.04
CA THR A 129 3.77 15.18 7.52
C THR A 129 3.13 16.04 8.62
N TYR A 130 2.54 15.40 9.62
CA TYR A 130 1.82 16.08 10.70
C TYR A 130 2.55 16.03 12.05
N ALA A 131 3.86 15.82 12.04
CA ALA A 131 4.69 15.76 13.26
C ALA A 131 4.13 14.81 14.34
N GLY A 132 3.55 13.69 13.90
CA GLY A 132 2.99 12.65 14.75
C GLY A 132 1.49 12.80 15.06
N ASP A 133 0.89 13.94 14.82
CA ASP A 133 -0.57 14.14 14.99
C ASP A 133 -1.32 13.98 13.67
N ILE A 134 -1.92 12.82 13.46
CA ILE A 134 -2.71 12.50 12.26
C ILE A 134 -4.22 12.78 12.42
N SER A 135 -4.63 13.50 13.46
CA SER A 135 -6.05 13.75 13.76
C SER A 135 -6.81 14.38 12.58
N LEU A 136 -6.15 15.26 11.82
CA LEU A 136 -6.75 15.89 10.65
C LEU A 136 -7.03 14.87 9.52
N ILE A 137 -6.11 13.93 9.27
CA ILE A 137 -6.32 12.84 8.30
C ILE A 137 -7.46 11.95 8.75
N LEU A 138 -7.47 11.55 10.03
CA LEU A 138 -8.53 10.71 10.59
C LEU A 138 -9.89 11.38 10.44
N THR A 139 -10.00 12.65 10.86
CA THR A 139 -11.23 13.44 10.76
C THR A 139 -11.72 13.54 9.31
N LEU A 140 -10.83 13.75 8.35
CA LEU A 140 -11.19 13.81 6.94
C LEU A 140 -11.71 12.48 6.42
N LEU A 141 -10.98 11.38 6.67
CA LEU A 141 -11.35 10.05 6.22
C LEU A 141 -12.69 9.61 6.82
N GLU A 142 -12.86 9.75 8.13
CA GLU A 142 -14.08 9.40 8.84
C GLU A 142 -15.27 10.28 8.41
N GLY A 143 -15.04 11.58 8.21
CA GLY A 143 -16.04 12.51 7.67
C GLY A 143 -16.53 12.16 6.27
N LEU A 144 -15.71 11.44 5.51
CA LEU A 144 -16.06 10.87 4.21
C LEU A 144 -16.59 9.43 4.30
N GLY A 145 -16.89 8.92 5.50
CA GLY A 145 -17.45 7.58 5.71
C GLY A 145 -16.44 6.44 5.52
N VAL A 146 -15.15 6.74 5.58
CA VAL A 146 -14.09 5.72 5.60
C VAL A 146 -13.86 5.26 7.04
N LYS A 147 -13.81 3.96 7.27
CA LYS A 147 -13.53 3.41 8.59
C LYS A 147 -12.02 3.23 8.78
N VAL A 148 -11.43 4.06 9.63
CA VAL A 148 -9.99 3.97 9.91
C VAL A 148 -9.73 2.96 11.02
N LEU A 149 -8.83 2.02 10.76
CA LEU A 149 -8.45 0.94 11.67
C LEU A 149 -7.01 1.18 12.15
N ARG A 150 -6.86 1.51 13.42
CA ARG A 150 -5.55 1.67 14.07
C ARG A 150 -5.42 0.64 15.17
N ASN A 151 -4.75 -0.47 14.85
CA ASN A 151 -4.66 -1.63 15.75
C ASN A 151 -6.05 -2.14 16.17
N GLN A 152 -6.94 -2.22 15.20
CA GLN A 152 -8.34 -2.59 15.41
C GLN A 152 -8.76 -3.64 14.38
N ALA A 153 -9.78 -4.41 14.74
CA ALA A 153 -10.43 -5.34 13.84
C ALA A 153 -11.91 -4.99 13.68
N GLU A 154 -12.39 -5.09 12.47
CA GLU A 154 -13.77 -4.82 12.11
C GLU A 154 -14.39 -6.00 11.39
N PRO A 155 -15.53 -6.53 11.90
CA PRO A 155 -16.29 -7.52 11.18
C PRO A 155 -16.97 -6.91 9.95
N LEU A 156 -16.89 -7.63 8.84
CA LEU A 156 -17.53 -7.30 7.58
C LEU A 156 -18.46 -8.44 7.18
N THR A 157 -19.66 -8.10 6.75
CA THR A 157 -20.54 -9.04 6.06
C THR A 157 -20.80 -8.51 4.65
N THR A 158 -20.44 -9.28 3.64
CA THR A 158 -20.68 -8.91 2.23
C THR A 158 -22.16 -8.97 1.88
N VAL A 159 -22.53 -8.39 0.76
CA VAL A 159 -23.93 -8.46 0.24
C VAL A 159 -24.39 -9.92 0.06
N LYS A 160 -23.46 -10.82 -0.23
CA LYS A 160 -23.74 -12.27 -0.37
C LYS A 160 -23.78 -13.02 0.97
N GLY A 161 -23.69 -12.32 2.10
CA GLY A 161 -23.75 -12.90 3.44
C GLY A 161 -22.42 -13.52 3.92
N GLN A 162 -21.33 -13.42 3.17
CA GLN A 162 -20.04 -13.93 3.60
C GLN A 162 -19.45 -13.03 4.71
N ARG A 163 -19.12 -13.62 5.86
CA ARG A 163 -18.46 -12.91 6.95
C ARG A 163 -16.95 -12.97 6.80
N MET A 164 -16.29 -11.85 7.08
CA MET A 164 -14.84 -11.68 7.16
C MET A 164 -14.47 -10.73 8.29
N LEU A 165 -13.22 -10.78 8.73
CA LEU A 165 -12.65 -9.83 9.67
C LEU A 165 -11.54 -9.04 8.98
N VAL A 166 -11.67 -7.71 8.98
CA VAL A 166 -10.64 -6.79 8.49
C VAL A 166 -9.84 -6.29 9.68
N ILE A 167 -8.57 -6.63 9.75
CA ILE A 167 -7.64 -6.18 10.80
C ILE A 167 -6.79 -5.07 10.22
N GLY A 168 -6.81 -3.88 10.82
CA GLY A 168 -5.95 -2.76 10.45
C GLY A 168 -4.84 -2.55 11.47
N LEU A 169 -3.59 -2.54 11.01
CA LEU A 169 -2.45 -2.17 11.82
C LEU A 169 -2.15 -0.68 11.68
N ASP A 170 -1.87 -0.04 12.80
CA ASP A 170 -1.25 1.28 12.79
C ASP A 170 0.18 1.21 12.23
N ASP A 171 0.73 2.33 11.76
CA ASP A 171 2.06 2.28 11.18
C ASP A 171 3.13 1.95 12.21
N LEU A 172 3.91 0.94 11.93
CA LEU A 172 4.88 0.39 12.87
C LEU A 172 6.11 1.28 13.03
N GLN A 173 6.46 2.07 12.02
CA GLN A 173 7.60 2.99 12.08
C GLN A 173 7.32 4.19 12.99
N GLN A 174 6.05 4.43 13.35
CA GLN A 174 5.68 5.54 14.22
C GLN A 174 5.46 5.12 15.67
N SER A 175 5.57 3.83 16.00
CA SER A 175 5.52 3.42 17.40
C SER A 175 6.77 3.91 18.15
N PRO A 176 6.62 4.48 19.37
CA PRO A 176 7.78 4.89 20.18
C PRO A 176 8.76 3.74 20.43
N GLU A 177 8.25 2.51 20.49
CA GLU A 177 9.03 1.31 20.66
C GLU A 177 9.88 1.01 19.43
N TYR A 178 9.37 1.24 18.23
CA TYR A 178 10.08 1.10 16.97
C TYR A 178 11.35 1.99 16.96
N TYR A 179 11.24 3.25 17.35
CA TYR A 179 12.38 4.19 17.36
C TYR A 179 13.34 4.00 18.52
N ARG A 180 12.86 3.61 19.70
CA ARG A 180 13.72 3.44 20.89
C ARG A 180 14.67 2.27 20.76
N GLU A 181 14.25 1.21 20.13
CA GLU A 181 15.05 -0.01 20.04
C GLU A 181 16.00 -0.02 18.84
N ASN A 182 15.95 0.96 17.94
CA ASN A 182 16.89 1.28 16.83
C ASN A 182 17.66 0.08 16.21
N THR A 183 17.12 -1.14 16.40
CA THR A 183 17.84 -2.39 16.30
C THR A 183 17.08 -3.41 15.45
N TYR A 184 16.32 -2.94 14.43
CA TYR A 184 15.69 -3.88 13.51
C TYR A 184 16.72 -4.57 12.62
N GLN A 185 17.62 -5.29 13.26
CA GLN A 185 18.64 -6.07 12.56
C GLN A 185 18.14 -7.47 12.19
N SER A 186 16.99 -7.89 12.74
CA SER A 186 16.47 -9.23 12.47
C SER A 186 14.94 -9.34 12.65
N PRO A 187 14.28 -10.30 11.95
CA PRO A 187 12.86 -10.62 12.18
C PRO A 187 12.52 -11.00 13.61
N VAL A 188 13.53 -11.45 14.39
CA VAL A 188 13.36 -11.82 15.79
C VAL A 188 13.13 -10.60 16.65
N GLU A 189 13.86 -9.50 16.39
CA GLU A 189 13.73 -8.24 17.14
C GLU A 189 12.40 -7.55 16.82
N TYR A 190 11.99 -7.57 15.56
CA TYR A 190 10.67 -7.10 15.16
C TYR A 190 9.55 -7.82 15.93
N ARG A 191 9.62 -9.16 16.06
CA ARG A 191 8.68 -9.94 16.85
C ARG A 191 8.65 -9.54 18.32
N LYS A 192 9.81 -9.18 18.91
CA LYS A 192 9.87 -8.73 20.30
C LYS A 192 9.14 -7.40 20.49
N VAL A 193 9.29 -6.46 19.55
CA VAL A 193 8.58 -5.18 19.63
C VAL A 193 7.09 -5.40 19.40
N ALA A 194 6.72 -6.14 18.37
CA ALA A 194 5.34 -6.48 18.09
C ALA A 194 4.65 -7.19 19.27
N SER A 195 5.36 -8.08 20.00
CA SER A 195 4.83 -8.77 21.18
C SER A 195 4.64 -7.86 22.40
N LYS A 196 5.33 -6.72 22.46
CA LYS A 196 5.15 -5.71 23.52
C LYS A 196 3.93 -4.81 23.27
N LEU A 197 3.39 -4.81 22.06
CA LEU A 197 2.19 -4.06 21.74
C LEU A 197 0.98 -4.80 22.34
N LEU A 198 0.59 -4.40 23.55
CA LEU A 198 -0.43 -5.06 24.39
C LEU A 198 -1.81 -5.24 23.73
N TRP A 199 -2.14 -4.45 22.70
CA TRP A 199 -3.38 -4.58 21.94
C TRP A 199 -3.50 -5.91 21.18
N TYR A 200 -2.38 -6.56 20.97
CA TYR A 200 -2.27 -7.84 20.27
C TYR A 200 -3.11 -8.95 20.89
N SER A 201 -3.17 -9.02 22.24
CA SER A 201 -3.98 -10.01 22.96
C SER A 201 -5.49 -9.89 22.73
N GLN A 202 -5.95 -8.72 22.28
CA GLN A 202 -7.37 -8.49 22.00
C GLN A 202 -7.87 -9.31 20.79
N PHE A 203 -6.97 -9.68 19.88
CA PHE A 203 -7.33 -10.43 18.68
C PHE A 203 -7.40 -11.94 18.89
N ASP A 204 -6.81 -12.47 19.97
CA ASP A 204 -6.86 -13.90 20.30
C ASP A 204 -8.29 -14.36 20.66
N THR A 205 -9.15 -13.42 21.07
CA THR A 205 -10.55 -13.68 21.43
C THR A 205 -11.50 -13.57 20.25
N LEU A 206 -11.03 -13.12 19.08
CA LEU A 206 -11.85 -13.00 17.89
C LEU A 206 -12.19 -14.37 17.32
N GLU A 207 -13.41 -14.51 16.82
CA GLU A 207 -13.99 -15.74 16.26
C GLU A 207 -12.97 -16.55 15.44
N PRO A 208 -12.48 -17.70 15.90
CA PRO A 208 -11.38 -18.43 15.24
C PRO A 208 -11.76 -19.00 13.88
N GLN A 209 -13.07 -19.15 13.63
CA GLN A 209 -13.62 -19.67 12.36
C GLN A 209 -13.93 -18.59 11.32
N THR A 210 -13.73 -17.30 11.64
CA THR A 210 -14.00 -16.22 10.69
C THR A 210 -12.76 -15.93 9.87
N PRO A 211 -12.81 -16.03 8.53
CA PRO A 211 -11.71 -15.66 7.64
C PRO A 211 -11.30 -14.22 7.89
N ARG A 212 -10.00 -13.99 7.99
CA ARG A 212 -9.45 -12.67 8.35
C ARG A 212 -8.35 -12.22 7.39
N LEU A 213 -8.40 -10.96 7.01
CA LEU A 213 -7.32 -10.30 6.29
C LEU A 213 -6.68 -9.23 7.18
N MET A 214 -5.42 -8.93 6.94
CA MET A 214 -4.69 -7.87 7.62
C MET A 214 -4.30 -6.78 6.61
N LEU A 215 -4.64 -5.55 6.92
CA LEU A 215 -4.19 -4.36 6.22
C LEU A 215 -3.10 -3.69 7.06
N SER A 216 -1.91 -3.57 6.51
CA SER A 216 -0.75 -2.93 7.14
C SER A 216 -0.04 -2.09 6.09
N HIS A 217 0.21 -0.80 6.37
CA HIS A 217 0.97 0.01 5.44
C HIS A 217 2.34 -0.63 5.16
N ASN A 218 3.08 -0.93 6.21
CA ASN A 218 4.40 -1.56 6.11
C ASN A 218 4.28 -3.08 5.91
N PRO A 219 4.97 -3.68 4.91
CA PRO A 219 5.00 -5.13 4.67
C PRO A 219 5.45 -5.97 5.86
N ASP A 220 6.17 -5.38 6.81
CA ASP A 220 6.65 -6.07 8.01
C ASP A 220 5.52 -6.49 8.95
N GLY A 221 4.30 -6.01 8.73
CA GLY A 221 3.09 -6.54 9.36
C GLY A 221 2.94 -8.06 9.21
N VAL A 222 3.55 -8.67 8.19
CA VAL A 222 3.57 -10.12 7.99
C VAL A 222 4.24 -10.89 9.15
N TYR A 223 5.12 -10.21 9.91
CA TYR A 223 5.83 -10.81 11.05
C TYR A 223 5.07 -10.71 12.37
N MET A 224 3.89 -10.07 12.40
CA MET A 224 3.09 -9.97 13.62
C MET A 224 2.79 -11.37 14.18
N PRO A 225 3.15 -11.66 15.45
CA PRO A 225 2.96 -12.97 16.05
C PRO A 225 1.47 -13.26 16.32
N GLY A 226 1.07 -14.54 16.44
CA GLY A 226 -0.26 -15.06 16.87
C GLY A 226 -1.38 -14.91 15.85
N LEU A 227 -1.49 -13.79 15.14
CA LEU A 227 -2.49 -13.63 14.09
C LEU A 227 -2.18 -14.55 12.91
N LYS A 228 -3.20 -15.24 12.42
CA LYS A 228 -3.12 -16.04 11.20
C LYS A 228 -4.10 -15.47 10.17
N PRO A 229 -3.81 -14.30 9.56
CA PRO A 229 -4.64 -13.80 8.49
C PRO A 229 -4.45 -14.66 7.23
N LEU A 230 -5.49 -14.75 6.40
CA LEU A 230 -5.40 -15.34 5.07
C LEU A 230 -4.32 -14.67 4.24
N VAL A 231 -4.24 -13.32 4.38
CA VAL A 231 -3.30 -12.48 3.67
C VAL A 231 -2.97 -11.23 4.47
N VAL A 232 -1.74 -10.75 4.31
CA VAL A 232 -1.31 -9.41 4.69
C VAL A 232 -1.23 -8.56 3.42
N LEU A 233 -1.94 -7.45 3.39
CA LEU A 233 -2.00 -6.50 2.28
C LEU A 233 -1.25 -5.24 2.67
N SER A 234 -0.31 -4.79 1.84
CA SER A 234 0.60 -3.69 2.18
C SER A 234 0.95 -2.80 0.99
N GLY A 235 1.51 -1.63 1.29
CA GLY A 235 2.12 -0.68 0.36
C GLY A 235 3.57 -0.39 0.71
N HIS A 236 3.90 0.91 0.94
CA HIS A 236 5.13 1.45 1.49
C HIS A 236 6.35 1.41 0.56
N THR A 237 6.53 0.37 -0.23
CA THR A 237 7.75 0.13 -1.02
C THR A 237 7.72 0.75 -2.41
N HIS A 238 6.54 1.21 -2.87
CA HIS A 238 6.28 1.74 -4.21
C HIS A 238 6.72 0.82 -5.37
N GLY A 239 6.98 -0.45 -5.08
CA GLY A 239 7.60 -1.38 -6.04
C GLY A 239 8.98 -0.90 -6.50
N GLY A 240 9.60 0.04 -5.76
CA GLY A 240 10.88 0.65 -6.07
C GLY A 240 10.82 1.74 -7.14
N GLN A 241 9.67 2.21 -7.57
CA GLN A 241 9.41 3.27 -8.55
C GLN A 241 10.21 3.19 -9.88
N MET A 242 11.53 2.98 -9.82
CA MET A 242 12.47 2.95 -10.95
C MET A 242 13.16 1.59 -11.03
N MET A 243 12.52 0.60 -11.67
CA MET A 243 12.93 -0.82 -11.65
C MET A 243 14.43 -1.03 -11.96
N LEU A 244 14.96 -0.31 -12.95
CA LEU A 244 16.37 -0.47 -13.34
C LEU A 244 17.33 0.04 -12.26
N LEU A 245 17.02 1.21 -11.67
CA LEU A 245 17.82 1.78 -10.59
C LEU A 245 17.78 0.93 -9.35
N ASP A 246 16.61 0.36 -9.04
CA ASP A 246 16.44 -0.55 -7.90
C ASP A 246 17.25 -1.82 -8.07
N TRP A 247 17.21 -2.42 -9.27
CA TRP A 247 17.99 -3.63 -9.55
C TRP A 247 19.50 -3.38 -9.38
N LEU A 248 20.00 -2.25 -9.87
CA LEU A 248 21.40 -1.84 -9.74
C LEU A 248 21.77 -1.47 -8.32
N SER A 249 20.86 -0.83 -7.58
CA SER A 249 21.11 -0.34 -6.22
C SER A 249 20.87 -1.39 -5.12
N ARG A 250 20.17 -2.49 -5.40
CA ARG A 250 19.85 -3.53 -4.38
C ARG A 250 21.04 -4.01 -3.58
N PRO A 251 22.19 -4.39 -4.19
CA PRO A 251 23.37 -4.78 -3.42
C PRO A 251 23.89 -3.63 -2.57
N LEU A 252 23.92 -2.42 -3.12
CA LEU A 252 24.37 -1.21 -2.44
C LEU A 252 23.39 -0.81 -1.32
N HIS A 253 22.08 -0.87 -1.59
CA HIS A 253 21.03 -0.54 -0.63
C HIS A 253 21.06 -1.47 0.59
N ARG A 254 21.25 -2.78 0.39
CA ARG A 254 21.44 -3.74 1.51
C ARG A 254 22.71 -3.48 2.29
N TRP A 255 23.74 -2.95 1.65
CA TRP A 255 25.00 -2.61 2.29
C TRP A 255 24.90 -1.28 3.06
N ILE A 256 24.24 -0.26 2.50
CA ILE A 256 24.05 1.06 3.12
C ILE A 256 22.97 1.02 4.21
N HIS A 257 21.92 0.22 4.01
CA HIS A 257 20.78 0.08 4.93
C HIS A 257 20.64 -1.37 5.42
N PRO A 258 21.61 -1.89 6.18
CA PRO A 258 21.52 -3.25 6.73
C PRO A 258 20.37 -3.41 7.72
N HIS A 259 19.77 -2.29 8.16
CA HIS A 259 18.73 -2.21 9.19
C HIS A 259 17.30 -2.20 8.62
N LEU A 260 17.14 -2.18 7.28
CA LEU A 260 15.79 -2.26 6.72
C LEU A 260 15.14 -3.60 7.10
N PRO A 261 13.88 -3.54 7.56
CA PRO A 261 13.16 -4.74 7.94
C PRO A 261 13.13 -5.77 6.79
N PRO A 262 13.19 -7.07 7.09
CA PRO A 262 13.25 -8.11 6.07
C PRO A 262 12.05 -8.14 5.12
N GLY A 263 10.86 -7.69 5.54
CA GLY A 263 9.67 -7.63 4.71
C GLY A 263 9.81 -6.64 3.57
N SER A 264 10.10 -5.38 3.88
CA SER A 264 10.35 -4.32 2.90
C SER A 264 11.62 -4.56 2.07
N ALA A 265 12.63 -5.21 2.65
CA ALA A 265 13.86 -5.57 1.93
C ALA A 265 13.69 -6.75 0.96
N VAL A 266 12.71 -7.64 1.20
CA VAL A 266 12.53 -8.87 0.44
C VAL A 266 11.44 -8.76 -0.62
N THR A 267 10.38 -7.99 -0.34
CA THR A 267 9.21 -7.88 -1.23
C THR A 267 8.93 -6.43 -1.60
N TRP A 268 9.37 -6.02 -2.78
CA TRP A 268 9.13 -4.67 -3.28
C TRP A 268 7.74 -4.51 -3.91
N ALA A 269 7.20 -5.58 -4.49
CA ALA A 269 5.85 -5.63 -5.00
C ALA A 269 5.42 -7.08 -5.30
N GLY A 270 4.11 -7.31 -5.37
CA GLY A 270 3.49 -8.57 -5.73
C GLY A 270 3.35 -9.52 -4.55
N ARG A 271 3.08 -10.79 -4.87
CA ARG A 271 2.79 -11.82 -3.87
C ARG A 271 4.05 -12.56 -3.41
N ARG A 272 4.14 -12.83 -2.12
CA ARG A 272 5.17 -13.67 -1.48
C ARG A 272 4.56 -14.51 -0.36
N GLU A 273 5.17 -15.67 -0.12
CA GLU A 273 4.89 -16.47 1.06
C GLU A 273 6.04 -16.28 2.07
N ILE A 274 5.71 -15.83 3.29
CA ILE A 274 6.67 -15.56 4.36
C ILE A 274 6.20 -16.25 5.64
N ASN A 275 6.95 -17.21 6.13
CA ASN A 275 6.63 -17.97 7.35
C ASN A 275 5.22 -18.58 7.32
N GLY A 276 4.78 -19.11 6.18
CA GLY A 276 3.44 -19.69 6.01
C GLY A 276 2.32 -18.66 5.92
N ARG A 277 2.63 -17.40 5.62
CA ARG A 277 1.65 -16.31 5.42
C ARG A 277 1.78 -15.73 4.04
N THR A 278 0.67 -15.50 3.38
CA THR A 278 0.65 -14.75 2.13
C THR A 278 0.83 -13.25 2.41
N LEU A 279 1.81 -12.63 1.77
CA LEU A 279 2.01 -11.19 1.73
C LEU A 279 1.78 -10.69 0.29
N ILE A 280 0.98 -9.64 0.13
CA ILE A 280 0.80 -8.94 -1.15
C ILE A 280 1.17 -7.47 -0.94
N VAL A 281 2.16 -6.98 -1.70
CA VAL A 281 2.66 -5.62 -1.62
C VAL A 281 2.33 -4.87 -2.90
N SER A 282 1.63 -3.75 -2.75
CA SER A 282 1.26 -2.86 -3.85
C SER A 282 2.42 -1.95 -4.27
N ARG A 283 2.41 -1.54 -5.53
CA ARG A 283 3.31 -0.50 -6.06
C ARG A 283 2.81 0.92 -5.80
N GLY A 284 1.65 1.06 -5.16
CA GLY A 284 1.06 2.36 -4.88
C GLY A 284 0.42 3.05 -6.09
N ILE A 285 -0.45 4.03 -5.82
CA ILE A 285 -1.21 4.79 -6.84
C ILE A 285 -0.41 5.97 -7.37
N GLU A 286 0.39 6.61 -6.52
CA GLU A 286 1.25 7.75 -6.88
C GLU A 286 2.72 7.46 -6.51
N GLY A 287 3.63 8.38 -6.82
CA GLY A 287 5.05 8.27 -6.47
C GLY A 287 5.37 9.05 -5.20
N SER A 288 6.28 8.53 -4.37
CA SER A 288 6.85 9.27 -3.24
C SER A 288 7.94 10.25 -3.73
N ALA A 289 8.05 11.42 -3.11
CA ALA A 289 9.00 12.49 -3.37
C ALA A 289 8.96 13.07 -4.81
N LEU A 290 9.14 12.25 -5.82
CA LEU A 290 9.06 12.63 -7.24
C LEU A 290 8.12 11.69 -7.99
N PRO A 291 7.33 12.19 -8.96
CA PRO A 291 6.39 11.37 -9.72
C PRO A 291 7.09 10.53 -10.81
N LEU A 292 8.33 10.11 -10.56
CA LEU A 292 9.11 9.34 -11.52
C LEU A 292 8.81 7.85 -11.40
N ARG A 293 8.41 7.23 -12.51
CA ARG A 293 8.25 5.76 -12.58
C ARG A 293 8.83 5.23 -13.87
N LEU A 294 9.52 4.09 -13.80
CA LEU A 294 10.05 3.38 -14.97
C LEU A 294 9.81 1.88 -14.81
N LEU A 295 9.00 1.30 -15.71
CA LEU A 295 8.59 -0.11 -15.69
C LEU A 295 7.92 -0.53 -14.36
N ARG A 296 7.32 0.44 -13.68
CA ARG A 296 6.63 0.33 -12.40
C ARG A 296 5.38 1.21 -12.37
N SER A 297 4.47 0.96 -13.31
CA SER A 297 3.20 1.71 -13.35
C SER A 297 2.49 1.68 -12.01
N PRO A 298 1.84 2.78 -11.62
CA PRO A 298 0.91 2.79 -10.49
C PRO A 298 -0.05 1.60 -10.53
N GLU A 299 -0.45 1.12 -9.36
CA GLU A 299 -1.19 -0.13 -9.24
C GLU A 299 -2.41 -0.01 -8.33
N ALA A 300 -3.47 -0.65 -8.74
CA ALA A 300 -4.59 -1.05 -7.89
C ALA A 300 -4.66 -2.58 -7.88
N ILE A 301 -4.80 -3.19 -6.71
CA ILE A 301 -4.82 -4.65 -6.59
C ILE A 301 -6.24 -5.10 -6.25
N VAL A 302 -6.77 -6.05 -7.02
CA VAL A 302 -7.98 -6.80 -6.68
C VAL A 302 -7.55 -8.12 -6.03
N VAL A 303 -7.99 -8.35 -4.82
CA VAL A 303 -7.78 -9.63 -4.12
C VAL A 303 -9.08 -10.38 -4.06
N THR A 304 -9.10 -11.58 -4.62
CA THR A 304 -10.25 -12.48 -4.56
C THR A 304 -9.99 -13.58 -3.54
N PHE A 305 -10.76 -13.61 -2.50
CA PHE A 305 -10.77 -14.66 -1.47
C PHE A 305 -11.76 -15.76 -1.89
N THR A 306 -11.32 -17.00 -1.83
CA THR A 306 -12.13 -18.18 -2.23
C THR A 306 -12.01 -19.32 -1.23
#